data_e6581f94e4abc7e6099466845ecfdf59
#
_entry.id   e6581f94e4abc7e6099466845ecfdf59
#
_cell.length_a   1.000
_cell.length_b   1.000
_cell.length_c   1.000
_cell.angle_alpha   90.00
_cell.angle_beta   90.00
_cell.angle_gamma   90.00
#
_symmetry.space_group_name_H-M   'P 1'
#
loop_
_entity.id
_entity.type
_entity.pdbx_description
1 polymer ?
#
loop_
_entity_poly.entity_id
_entity_poly.type
_entity_poly.pdbx_seq_one_letter_code
_entity_poly.pdbx_strand_id
1 'polypeptide(L)'
;MPRVVITAEVNDLGTWERGFRTHGDLFKQMGVARMEYATVTGNWVAVCGETTDLDAYMKIFNSPATAEVMAIDGVKPETVRMFVLDKSLDV
;
A
#
# COMPACT_ATOMS: atom_id res chain seq x y z
N MET A 1 12.49 7.58 -9.54
CA MET A 1 11.02 7.46 -9.47
C MET A 1 10.59 7.45 -8.00
N PRO A 2 9.49 8.12 -7.65
CA PRO A 2 9.05 8.15 -6.26
C PRO A 2 8.76 6.77 -5.71
N ARG A 3 9.16 6.53 -4.46
CA ARG A 3 8.85 5.32 -3.73
C ARG A 3 7.92 5.68 -2.58
N VAL A 4 6.85 4.91 -2.43
CA VAL A 4 5.83 5.15 -1.41
C VAL A 4 5.79 3.96 -0.48
N VAL A 5 5.87 4.21 0.82
CA VAL A 5 5.75 3.20 1.87
C VAL A 5 4.45 3.44 2.61
N ILE A 6 3.68 2.38 2.80
CA ILE A 6 2.44 2.43 3.58
C ILE A 6 2.54 1.39 4.68
N THR A 7 2.20 1.78 5.90
CA THR A 7 2.09 0.87 7.04
C THR A 7 0.67 0.89 7.58
N ALA A 8 0.22 -0.24 8.08
CA ALA A 8 -1.12 -0.34 8.64
C ALA A 8 -1.24 -1.57 9.53
N GLU A 9 -2.22 -1.54 10.43
CA GLU A 9 -2.64 -2.71 11.17
C GLU A 9 -3.83 -3.34 10.47
N VAL A 10 -3.87 -4.67 10.40
CA VAL A 10 -4.95 -5.41 9.76
C VAL A 10 -5.60 -6.37 10.75
N ASN A 11 -6.81 -6.83 10.44
CA ASN A 11 -7.52 -7.75 11.34
C ASN A 11 -6.91 -9.15 11.33
N ASP A 12 -6.43 -9.62 10.17
CA ASP A 12 -5.84 -10.94 10.01
C ASP A 12 -4.84 -10.92 8.86
N LEU A 13 -3.58 -11.30 9.14
CA LEU A 13 -2.52 -11.24 8.14
C LEU A 13 -2.80 -12.11 6.92
N GLY A 14 -3.29 -13.33 7.12
CA GLY A 14 -3.55 -14.25 6.02
C GLY A 14 -4.66 -13.74 5.10
N THR A 15 -5.73 -13.22 5.67
CA THR A 15 -6.84 -12.64 4.91
C THR A 15 -6.36 -11.43 4.12
N TRP A 16 -5.60 -10.54 4.78
CA TRP A 16 -5.05 -9.36 4.12
C TRP A 16 -4.16 -9.73 2.94
N GLU A 17 -3.23 -10.66 3.15
CA GLU A 17 -2.29 -11.04 2.09
C GLU A 17 -2.98 -11.65 0.88
N ARG A 18 -3.94 -12.54 1.11
CA ARG A 18 -4.70 -13.14 0.00
C ARG A 18 -5.41 -12.07 -0.82
N GLY A 19 -6.06 -11.11 -0.14
CA GLY A 19 -6.73 -10.01 -0.83
C GLY A 19 -5.75 -9.08 -1.54
N PHE A 20 -4.70 -8.68 -0.86
CA PHE A 20 -3.69 -7.76 -1.40
C PHE A 20 -3.12 -8.27 -2.73
N ARG A 21 -2.85 -9.56 -2.82
CA ARG A 21 -2.25 -10.16 -4.02
C ARG A 21 -3.20 -10.18 -5.21
N THR A 22 -4.48 -9.89 -5.03
CA THR A 22 -5.46 -9.83 -6.12
C THR A 22 -5.60 -8.44 -6.75
N HIS A 23 -4.93 -7.42 -6.22
CA HIS A 23 -5.14 -6.02 -6.61
C HIS A 23 -4.16 -5.51 -7.67
N GLY A 24 -3.60 -6.40 -8.50
CA GLY A 24 -2.62 -6.00 -9.51
C GLY A 24 -3.10 -4.92 -10.46
N ASP A 25 -4.37 -4.99 -10.89
CA ASP A 25 -4.92 -3.99 -11.81
C ASP A 25 -5.02 -2.62 -11.16
N LEU A 26 -5.37 -2.57 -9.88
CA LEU A 26 -5.41 -1.32 -9.12
C LEU A 26 -4.00 -0.71 -9.04
N PHE A 27 -2.99 -1.52 -8.76
CA PHE A 27 -1.61 -1.05 -8.66
C PHE A 27 -1.10 -0.53 -10.00
N LYS A 28 -1.49 -1.16 -11.11
CA LYS A 28 -1.16 -0.66 -12.45
C LYS A 28 -1.73 0.73 -12.69
N GLN A 29 -2.96 0.98 -12.26
CA GLN A 29 -3.58 2.30 -12.37
C GLN A 29 -2.83 3.35 -11.54
N MET A 30 -2.20 2.92 -10.46
CA MET A 30 -1.37 3.78 -9.60
C MET A 30 0.02 4.03 -10.18
N GLY A 31 0.33 3.46 -11.35
CA GLY A 31 1.65 3.59 -11.96
C GLY A 31 2.69 2.67 -11.34
N VAL A 32 2.27 1.62 -10.64
CA VAL A 32 3.18 0.71 -9.94
C VAL A 32 3.27 -0.61 -10.68
N ALA A 33 4.49 -1.02 -11.03
CA ALA A 33 4.73 -2.30 -11.69
C ALA A 33 5.03 -3.43 -10.71
N ARG A 34 5.48 -3.09 -9.51
CA ARG A 34 5.88 -4.07 -8.50
C ARG A 34 5.64 -3.51 -7.10
N MET A 35 5.03 -4.31 -6.24
CA MET A 35 4.89 -4.02 -4.82
C MET A 35 5.75 -4.98 -4.02
N GLU A 36 6.50 -4.45 -3.07
CA GLU A 36 7.17 -5.23 -2.06
C GLU A 36 6.44 -5.05 -0.74
N TYR A 37 6.33 -6.09 0.06
CA TYR A 37 5.61 -5.99 1.31
C TYR A 37 6.18 -6.96 2.34
N ALA A 38 5.88 -6.67 3.60
CA ALA A 38 6.26 -7.51 4.72
C ALA A 38 5.16 -7.50 5.77
N THR A 39 5.09 -8.57 6.53
CA THR A 39 4.18 -8.71 7.66
C THR A 39 4.97 -9.01 8.92
N VAL A 40 4.46 -8.52 10.05
CA VAL A 40 5.09 -8.81 11.35
C VAL A 40 4.04 -9.22 12.36
N THR A 41 4.49 -9.87 13.43
CA THR A 41 3.65 -10.26 14.56
C THR A 41 2.87 -9.03 15.08
N GLY A 42 1.60 -9.24 15.45
CA GLY A 42 0.73 -8.15 15.89
C GLY A 42 -0.12 -7.59 14.76
N ASN A 43 -0.17 -8.29 13.62
CA ASN A 43 -1.02 -7.94 12.48
C ASN A 43 -0.64 -6.60 11.83
N TRP A 44 0.64 -6.25 11.83
CA TRP A 44 1.13 -5.08 11.12
C TRP A 44 1.68 -5.46 9.76
N VAL A 45 1.44 -4.59 8.78
CA VAL A 45 1.93 -4.77 7.41
C VAL A 45 2.64 -3.50 6.96
N ALA A 46 3.61 -3.67 6.06
CA ALA A 46 4.26 -2.57 5.37
C ALA A 46 4.34 -2.91 3.90
N VAL A 47 4.00 -1.97 3.04
CA VAL A 47 4.10 -2.15 1.60
C VAL A 47 4.94 -1.03 1.01
N CYS A 48 5.68 -1.33 -0.04
CA CYS A 48 6.50 -0.35 -0.75
C CYS A 48 6.32 -0.53 -2.25
N GLY A 49 5.99 0.56 -2.92
CA GLY A 49 5.86 0.57 -4.37
C GLY A 49 6.56 1.76 -4.97
N GLU A 50 7.17 1.57 -6.12
CA GLU A 50 7.75 2.64 -6.90
C GLU A 50 6.75 3.01 -7.99
N THR A 51 6.40 4.30 -8.10
CA THR A 51 5.42 4.74 -9.08
C THR A 51 6.06 5.60 -10.16
N THR A 52 5.56 5.47 -11.38
CA THR A 52 5.95 6.34 -12.50
C THR A 52 5.16 7.65 -12.50
N ASP A 53 4.10 7.73 -11.68
CA ASP A 53 3.21 8.90 -11.66
C ASP A 53 2.63 9.06 -10.25
N LEU A 54 3.28 9.89 -9.44
CA LEU A 54 2.87 10.10 -8.05
C LEU A 54 1.46 10.71 -7.96
N ASP A 55 1.09 11.60 -8.89
CA ASP A 55 -0.23 12.21 -8.87
C ASP A 55 -1.32 11.17 -9.11
N ALA A 56 -1.11 10.26 -10.07
CA ALA A 56 -2.02 9.16 -10.31
C ALA A 56 -2.10 8.23 -9.11
N TYR A 57 -0.95 7.93 -8.48
CA TYR A 57 -0.89 7.11 -7.28
C TYR A 57 -1.76 7.71 -6.17
N MET A 58 -1.57 8.99 -5.88
CA MET A 58 -2.31 9.66 -4.81
C MET A 58 -3.80 9.73 -5.10
N LYS A 59 -4.17 10.00 -6.36
CA LYS A 59 -5.57 10.06 -6.77
C LYS A 59 -6.26 8.70 -6.57
N ILE A 60 -5.64 7.63 -7.01
CA ILE A 60 -6.19 6.27 -6.87
C ILE A 60 -6.22 5.85 -5.40
N PHE A 61 -5.13 6.12 -4.66
CA PHE A 61 -5.08 5.77 -3.24
C PHE A 61 -6.21 6.42 -2.46
N ASN A 62 -6.55 7.66 -2.77
CA ASN A 62 -7.62 8.40 -2.07
C ASN A 62 -9.00 8.17 -2.68
N SER A 63 -9.13 7.25 -3.63
CA SER A 63 -10.40 6.98 -4.28
C SER A 63 -11.29 6.06 -3.43
N PRO A 64 -12.63 6.09 -3.66
CA PRO A 64 -13.54 5.15 -3.00
C PRO A 64 -13.22 3.69 -3.29
N ALA A 65 -12.71 3.38 -4.48
CA ALA A 65 -12.35 2.00 -4.84
C ALA A 65 -11.25 1.46 -3.93
N THR A 66 -10.23 2.27 -3.62
CA THR A 66 -9.16 1.86 -2.72
C THR A 66 -9.70 1.67 -1.29
N ALA A 67 -10.52 2.59 -0.81
CA ALA A 67 -11.13 2.45 0.52
C ALA A 67 -11.94 1.16 0.63
N GLU A 68 -12.67 0.80 -0.43
CA GLU A 68 -13.48 -0.41 -0.47
C GLU A 68 -12.62 -1.68 -0.40
N VAL A 69 -11.55 -1.77 -1.19
CA VAL A 69 -10.70 -2.96 -1.15
C VAL A 69 -9.94 -3.07 0.18
N MET A 70 -9.53 -1.95 0.76
CA MET A 70 -8.90 -1.96 2.07
C MET A 70 -9.85 -2.48 3.15
N ALA A 71 -11.13 -2.09 3.09
CA ALA A 71 -12.14 -2.57 4.02
C ALA A 71 -12.37 -4.08 3.87
N ILE A 72 -12.44 -4.57 2.63
CA ILE A 72 -12.60 -6.00 2.35
C ILE A 72 -11.40 -6.79 2.88
N ASP A 73 -10.19 -6.28 2.74
CA ASP A 73 -8.97 -6.93 3.19
C ASP A 73 -8.75 -6.82 4.71
N GLY A 74 -9.61 -6.09 5.40
CA GLY A 74 -9.54 -5.97 6.86
C GLY A 74 -8.50 -4.97 7.35
N VAL A 75 -8.16 -3.96 6.56
CA VAL A 75 -7.26 -2.89 6.98
C VAL A 75 -7.99 -1.96 7.95
N LYS A 76 -7.35 -1.64 9.07
CA LYS A 76 -7.89 -0.67 10.03
C LYS A 76 -7.54 0.74 9.55
N PRO A 77 -8.51 1.53 9.05
CA PRO A 77 -8.22 2.79 8.36
C PRO A 77 -7.47 3.80 9.21
N GLU A 78 -7.76 3.84 10.51
CA GLU A 78 -7.14 4.79 11.44
C GLU A 78 -5.66 4.51 11.68
N THR A 79 -5.16 3.34 11.28
CA THR A 79 -3.76 2.95 11.46
C THR A 79 -2.92 3.20 10.22
N VAL A 80 -3.54 3.55 9.09
CA VAL A 80 -2.83 3.72 7.83
C VAL A 80 -1.90 4.93 7.91
N ARG A 81 -0.62 4.72 7.54
CA ARG A 81 0.38 5.79 7.45
C ARG A 81 1.08 5.67 6.09
N MET A 82 1.24 6.80 5.42
CA MET A 82 1.89 6.85 4.12
C MET A 82 3.14 7.71 4.22
N PHE A 83 4.22 7.20 3.64
CA PHE A 83 5.50 7.90 3.56
C PHE A 83 5.94 7.94 2.11
N VAL A 84 6.14 9.14 1.57
CA VAL A 84 6.78 9.31 0.27
C VAL A 84 8.26 9.55 0.55
N LEU A 85 9.12 8.67 0.05
CA LEU A 85 10.55 8.77 0.32
C LEU A 85 11.14 9.91 -0.50
N ASP A 86 11.56 10.97 0.16
CA ASP A 86 12.05 12.18 -0.48
C ASP A 86 13.46 12.59 -0.02
N LYS A 87 14.07 11.78 0.83
CA LYS A 87 15.41 12.06 1.37
C LYS A 87 16.27 10.81 1.27
N SER A 88 17.56 11.02 1.05
CA SER A 88 18.52 9.93 1.01
C SER A 88 19.81 10.33 1.73
N LEU A 89 20.54 9.33 2.19
CA LEU A 89 21.86 9.50 2.81
C LEU A 89 22.78 8.46 2.19
N ASP A 90 23.86 8.93 1.58
CA ASP A 90 24.93 8.05 1.09
C ASP A 90 25.88 7.72 2.24
N VAL A 91 26.17 6.45 2.43
CA VAL A 91 27.00 5.97 3.54
C VAL A 91 28.27 5.29 3.07
#